data_8ca48c4fe7b280fd05968f414ac8aef1
#
_entry.id   8ca48c4fe7b280fd05968f414ac8aef1
#
_cell.length_a   1.000
_cell.length_b   1.000
_cell.length_c   1.000
_cell.angle_alpha   90.00
_cell.angle_beta   90.00
_cell.angle_gamma   90.00
#
_symmetry.space_group_name_H-M   'P 1'
#
loop_
_entity.id
_entity.type
_entity.pdbx_description
1 polymer ?
#
loop_
_entity_poly.entity_id
_entity_poly.type
_entity_poly.pdbx_seq_one_letter_code
_entity_poly.pdbx_strand_id
1 'polypeptide(L)'
;IHFVDHSVVPAGATYQWTFPGGSPSSSTLKYPAVQYNTAGTFDATLVLTYNGQSYTITKTGVVSTQGIDALPVSENFENNALPQTWKFYDDAQNFVNWAYCDYASGYGTGDNCMFFDNYYNDVQGKKDAIWTAKYDLNTLLNPVLSFDVAYAKYDNNYSDTLEVSFSTDCGGT
;
A
#
# COMPACT_ATOMS: atom_id res chain seq x y z
N ILE A 1 1.75 7.95 -11.29
CA ILE A 1 2.42 8.57 -10.13
C ILE A 1 2.99 9.91 -10.57
N HIS A 2 2.75 10.96 -9.80
CA HIS A 2 3.35 12.27 -10.01
C HIS A 2 4.53 12.44 -9.07
N PHE A 3 5.68 12.81 -9.61
CA PHE A 3 6.86 13.14 -8.83
C PHE A 3 6.96 14.66 -8.65
N VAL A 4 7.23 15.08 -7.42
CA VAL A 4 7.36 16.48 -7.06
C VAL A 4 8.77 16.74 -6.55
N ASP A 5 9.49 17.64 -7.21
CA ASP A 5 10.79 18.11 -6.72
C ASP A 5 10.60 19.24 -5.70
N HIS A 6 11.15 19.06 -4.52
CA HIS A 6 11.18 20.05 -3.44
C HIS A 6 12.55 20.74 -3.30
N SER A 7 13.44 20.56 -4.26
CA SER A 7 14.75 21.20 -4.23
C SER A 7 14.62 22.70 -4.41
N VAL A 8 15.38 23.45 -3.64
CA VAL A 8 15.56 24.88 -3.85
C VAL A 8 16.69 25.07 -4.85
N VAL A 9 16.35 25.35 -6.10
CA VAL A 9 17.32 25.48 -7.19
C VAL A 9 17.24 26.85 -7.85
N PRO A 10 18.37 27.41 -8.31
CA PRO A 10 18.39 28.67 -9.06
C PRO A 10 17.64 28.53 -10.40
N ALA A 11 17.19 29.66 -10.91
CA ALA A 11 16.65 29.73 -12.27
C ALA A 11 17.70 29.26 -13.30
N GLY A 12 17.28 28.42 -14.26
CA GLY A 12 18.17 27.84 -15.28
C GLY A 12 18.75 26.47 -14.91
N ALA A 13 18.44 25.92 -13.75
CA ALA A 13 18.75 24.53 -13.47
C ALA A 13 17.97 23.57 -14.39
N THR A 14 18.61 22.48 -14.80
CA THR A 14 18.00 21.43 -15.62
C THR A 14 17.78 20.18 -14.80
N TYR A 15 16.75 19.42 -15.18
CA TYR A 15 16.30 18.21 -14.51
C TYR A 15 16.55 17.01 -15.41
N GLN A 16 17.03 15.93 -14.86
CA GLN A 16 17.07 14.63 -15.50
C GLN A 16 16.63 13.56 -14.50
N TRP A 17 15.42 13.07 -14.71
CA TRP A 17 14.87 11.98 -13.94
C TRP A 17 15.14 10.64 -14.61
N THR A 18 15.30 9.60 -13.78
CA THR A 18 15.34 8.21 -14.23
C THR A 18 14.40 7.40 -13.35
N PHE A 19 13.55 6.59 -14.00
CA PHE A 19 12.50 5.79 -13.40
C PHE A 19 12.58 4.34 -13.91
N PRO A 20 13.43 3.49 -13.29
CA PRO A 20 13.49 2.08 -13.67
C PRO A 20 12.10 1.42 -13.56
N GLY A 21 11.67 0.71 -14.60
CA GLY A 21 10.35 0.08 -14.66
C GLY A 21 9.17 1.01 -14.94
N GLY A 22 9.39 2.31 -14.98
CA GLY A 22 8.35 3.30 -15.29
C GLY A 22 8.21 3.61 -16.78
N SER A 23 7.07 4.15 -17.15
CA SER A 23 6.79 4.66 -18.48
C SER A 23 6.22 6.10 -18.39
N PRO A 24 6.95 7.13 -18.87
CA PRO A 24 8.31 7.06 -19.41
C PRO A 24 9.36 6.66 -18.38
N SER A 25 10.46 6.03 -18.82
CA SER A 25 11.58 5.62 -17.95
C SER A 25 12.51 6.76 -17.60
N SER A 26 12.34 7.92 -18.21
CA SER A 26 13.09 9.15 -17.90
C SER A 26 12.28 10.39 -18.23
N SER A 27 12.65 11.53 -17.64
CA SER A 27 11.98 12.82 -17.91
C SER A 27 12.91 13.98 -17.59
N THR A 28 12.74 15.09 -18.30
CA THR A 28 13.40 16.38 -18.02
C THR A 28 12.44 17.42 -17.41
N LEU A 29 11.20 17.03 -17.18
CA LEU A 29 10.22 17.91 -16.55
C LEU A 29 10.51 18.06 -15.06
N LYS A 30 10.23 19.23 -14.50
CA LYS A 30 10.35 19.46 -13.06
C LYS A 30 9.39 18.55 -12.26
N TYR A 31 8.19 18.29 -12.79
CA TYR A 31 7.13 17.52 -12.17
C TYR A 31 6.62 16.43 -13.13
N PRO A 32 7.37 15.34 -13.32
CA PRO A 32 6.97 14.29 -14.24
C PRO A 32 5.85 13.42 -13.71
N ALA A 33 5.04 12.91 -14.65
CA ALA A 33 4.09 11.83 -14.40
C ALA A 33 4.63 10.54 -15.01
N VAL A 34 4.59 9.45 -14.26
CA VAL A 34 5.12 8.14 -14.66
C VAL A 34 4.10 7.06 -14.32
N GLN A 35 3.91 6.13 -15.24
CA GLN A 35 3.07 4.95 -15.04
C GLN A 35 3.96 3.72 -14.84
N TYR A 36 3.60 2.87 -13.88
CA TYR A 36 4.23 1.57 -13.65
C TYR A 36 3.20 0.49 -13.89
N ASN A 37 3.49 -0.42 -14.83
CA ASN A 37 2.56 -1.45 -15.28
C ASN A 37 2.89 -2.85 -14.73
N THR A 38 4.02 -2.99 -14.06
CA THR A 38 4.46 -4.24 -13.44
C THR A 38 4.47 -4.10 -11.92
N ALA A 39 4.21 -5.22 -11.23
CA ALA A 39 4.39 -5.27 -9.80
C ALA A 39 5.86 -5.15 -9.43
N GLY A 40 6.13 -4.47 -8.32
CA GLY A 40 7.48 -4.35 -7.81
C GLY A 40 7.70 -3.11 -6.97
N THR A 41 8.93 -2.98 -6.53
CA THR A 41 9.44 -1.81 -5.82
C THR A 41 10.48 -1.15 -6.70
N PHE A 42 10.32 0.14 -6.95
CA PHE A 42 11.12 0.88 -7.90
C PHE A 42 11.75 2.10 -7.27
N ASP A 43 12.94 2.38 -7.72
CA ASP A 43 13.69 3.57 -7.34
C ASP A 43 13.35 4.76 -8.25
N ALA A 44 13.65 5.96 -7.79
CA ALA A 44 13.67 7.14 -8.63
C ALA A 44 14.96 7.92 -8.39
N THR A 45 15.59 8.34 -9.47
CA THR A 45 16.80 9.16 -9.43
C THR A 45 16.55 10.48 -10.10
N LEU A 46 16.95 11.57 -9.45
CA LEU A 46 16.98 12.93 -10.00
C LEU A 46 18.42 13.40 -10.08
N VAL A 47 18.82 13.89 -11.24
CA VAL A 47 20.04 14.67 -11.46
C VAL A 47 19.62 16.10 -11.75
N LEU A 48 20.09 17.02 -10.92
CA LEU A 48 19.97 18.46 -11.12
C LEU A 48 21.30 19.01 -11.60
N THR A 49 21.28 19.77 -12.69
CA THR A 49 22.50 20.41 -13.22
C THR A 49 22.32 21.93 -13.28
N TYR A 50 23.27 22.64 -12.72
CA TYR A 50 23.34 24.10 -12.75
C TYR A 50 24.79 24.56 -12.87
N ASN A 51 25.08 25.50 -13.79
CA ASN A 51 26.43 26.02 -14.06
C ASN A 51 27.49 24.92 -14.26
N GLY A 52 27.13 23.82 -14.94
CA GLY A 52 28.03 22.71 -15.21
C GLY A 52 28.27 21.78 -14.01
N GLN A 53 27.67 22.05 -12.85
CA GLN A 53 27.71 21.18 -11.68
C GLN A 53 26.45 20.35 -11.62
N SER A 54 26.60 19.03 -11.33
CA SER A 54 25.50 18.10 -11.24
C SER A 54 25.37 17.54 -9.82
N TYR A 55 24.13 17.45 -9.33
CA TYR A 55 23.77 16.92 -8.04
C TYR A 55 22.79 15.77 -8.25
N THR A 56 23.11 14.60 -7.73
CA THR A 56 22.31 13.40 -7.90
C THR A 56 21.70 12.98 -6.56
N ILE A 57 20.41 12.68 -6.58
CA ILE A 57 19.71 12.05 -5.47
C ILE A 57 18.95 10.82 -5.98
N THR A 58 19.12 9.70 -5.31
CA THR A 58 18.34 8.47 -5.55
C THR A 58 17.49 8.18 -4.32
N LYS A 59 16.20 7.95 -4.54
CA LYS A 59 15.28 7.45 -3.54
C LYS A 59 14.98 5.99 -3.86
N THR A 60 15.45 5.10 -3.00
CA THR A 60 15.23 3.66 -3.15
C THR A 60 13.83 3.28 -2.68
N GLY A 61 13.17 2.40 -3.45
CA GLY A 61 11.85 1.88 -3.10
C GLY A 61 10.75 2.93 -2.99
N VAL A 62 10.93 4.10 -3.62
CA VAL A 62 9.98 5.23 -3.51
C VAL A 62 8.63 4.93 -4.16
N VAL A 63 8.60 4.00 -5.10
CA VAL A 63 7.38 3.50 -5.74
C VAL A 63 7.23 2.03 -5.42
N SER A 64 6.09 1.66 -4.88
CA SER A 64 5.70 0.25 -4.71
C SER A 64 4.38 0.03 -5.43
N THR A 65 4.39 -0.89 -6.40
CA THR A 65 3.20 -1.29 -7.14
C THR A 65 2.83 -2.71 -6.77
N GLN A 66 1.56 -2.91 -6.52
CA GLN A 66 1.03 -4.25 -6.28
C GLN A 66 0.84 -4.99 -7.61
N GLY A 67 1.12 -6.28 -7.61
CA GLY A 67 0.77 -7.17 -8.71
C GLY A 67 -0.73 -7.41 -8.80
N ILE A 68 -1.11 -8.09 -9.86
CA ILE A 68 -2.42 -8.73 -9.98
C ILE A 68 -2.22 -10.18 -9.54
N ASP A 69 -2.85 -10.57 -8.46
CA ASP A 69 -2.79 -11.95 -8.01
C ASP A 69 -3.77 -12.81 -8.82
N ALA A 70 -3.36 -14.03 -9.11
CA ALA A 70 -4.22 -14.97 -9.82
C ALA A 70 -5.36 -15.43 -8.92
N LEU A 71 -6.55 -15.60 -9.50
CA LEU A 71 -7.73 -16.11 -8.80
C LEU A 71 -7.90 -17.63 -9.01
N PRO A 72 -8.48 -18.36 -8.06
CA PRO A 72 -8.91 -17.91 -6.73
C PRO A 72 -7.74 -17.70 -5.76
N VAL A 73 -7.91 -16.78 -4.83
CA VAL A 73 -6.97 -16.55 -3.73
C VAL A 73 -7.58 -17.12 -2.45
N SER A 74 -6.75 -17.81 -1.68
CA SER A 74 -7.09 -18.24 -0.32
C SER A 74 -5.94 -17.89 0.59
N GLU A 75 -6.21 -17.13 1.65
CA GLU A 75 -5.24 -16.76 2.67
C GLU A 75 -5.75 -17.23 4.03
N ASN A 76 -4.96 -18.00 4.72
CA ASN A 76 -5.28 -18.55 6.04
C ASN A 76 -4.32 -18.09 7.12
N PHE A 77 -3.33 -17.26 6.77
CA PHE A 77 -2.32 -16.69 7.67
C PHE A 77 -1.40 -17.71 8.37
N GLU A 78 -1.48 -18.99 8.02
CA GLU A 78 -0.68 -20.05 8.67
C GLU A 78 0.82 -20.02 8.31
N ASN A 79 1.20 -19.21 7.32
CA ASN A 79 2.60 -19.06 6.91
C ASN A 79 3.40 -18.05 7.76
N ASN A 80 2.82 -17.53 8.83
CA ASN A 80 3.43 -16.51 9.70
C ASN A 80 3.87 -15.24 8.97
N ALA A 81 3.27 -14.95 7.84
CA ALA A 81 3.60 -13.78 7.04
C ALA A 81 2.37 -13.30 6.27
N LEU A 82 2.28 -11.99 6.10
CA LEU A 82 1.35 -11.44 5.13
C LEU A 82 1.82 -11.73 3.70
N PRO A 83 0.89 -11.93 2.77
CA PRO A 83 1.22 -11.92 1.36
C PRO A 83 2.01 -10.65 0.99
N GLN A 84 3.08 -10.80 0.22
CA GLN A 84 3.95 -9.66 -0.13
C GLN A 84 3.24 -8.54 -0.88
N THR A 85 2.11 -8.89 -1.51
CA THR A 85 1.26 -7.97 -2.25
C THR A 85 0.30 -7.18 -1.38
N TRP A 86 0.13 -7.55 -0.11
CA TRP A 86 -0.74 -6.87 0.83
C TRP A 86 0.00 -5.74 1.54
N LYS A 87 -0.72 -4.71 1.94
CA LYS A 87 -0.16 -3.52 2.62
C LYS A 87 -1.02 -3.13 3.81
N PHE A 88 -0.38 -2.60 4.83
CA PHE A 88 -1.07 -1.91 5.91
C PHE A 88 -1.17 -0.42 5.62
N TYR A 89 -2.28 0.15 6.04
CA TYR A 89 -2.51 1.58 6.06
C TYR A 89 -2.87 2.01 7.47
N ASP A 90 -2.09 2.93 8.03
CA ASP A 90 -2.26 3.52 9.36
C ASP A 90 -2.66 5.00 9.18
N ASP A 91 -3.97 5.29 9.31
CA ASP A 91 -4.50 6.66 9.16
C ASP A 91 -4.15 7.55 10.35
N ALA A 92 -3.99 6.96 11.51
CA ALA A 92 -3.63 7.67 12.73
C ALA A 92 -2.14 7.99 12.81
N GLN A 93 -1.30 7.30 12.04
CA GLN A 93 0.16 7.38 12.08
C GLN A 93 0.72 7.17 13.50
N ASN A 94 0.08 6.28 14.26
CA ASN A 94 0.38 6.01 15.66
C ASN A 94 1.13 4.69 15.86
N PHE A 95 1.52 4.02 14.78
CA PHE A 95 2.17 2.71 14.76
C PHE A 95 1.31 1.54 15.29
N VAL A 96 0.03 1.77 15.54
CA VAL A 96 -0.93 0.70 15.83
C VAL A 96 -1.64 0.34 14.53
N ASN A 97 -1.49 -0.89 14.13
CA ASN A 97 -2.00 -1.40 12.87
C ASN A 97 -2.56 -2.80 13.04
N TRP A 98 -3.19 -3.29 12.01
CA TRP A 98 -3.39 -4.71 11.86
C TRP A 98 -2.08 -5.45 12.03
N ALA A 99 -2.07 -6.49 12.83
CA ALA A 99 -0.91 -7.31 13.09
C ALA A 99 -1.21 -8.78 12.83
N TYR A 100 -0.17 -9.51 12.49
CA TYR A 100 -0.23 -10.97 12.49
C TYR A 100 -0.36 -11.47 13.93
N CYS A 101 -1.19 -12.49 14.13
CA CYS A 101 -1.46 -13.08 15.41
C CYS A 101 -1.37 -14.61 15.32
N ASP A 102 -0.57 -15.21 16.21
CA ASP A 102 -0.33 -16.65 16.29
C ASP A 102 -0.91 -17.29 17.56
N TYR A 103 -1.72 -16.55 18.30
CA TYR A 103 -2.35 -16.99 19.54
C TYR A 103 -3.87 -16.84 19.54
N ALA A 104 -4.43 -16.42 18.45
CA ALA A 104 -5.88 -16.38 18.21
C ALA A 104 -6.18 -16.69 16.76
N SER A 105 -7.23 -17.41 16.52
CA SER A 105 -7.77 -17.67 15.20
C SER A 105 -9.15 -17.05 15.06
N GLY A 106 -9.58 -16.84 13.81
CA GLY A 106 -10.97 -16.57 13.49
C GLY A 106 -11.86 -17.80 13.65
N TYR A 107 -12.99 -17.78 13.01
CA TYR A 107 -13.98 -18.87 13.02
C TYR A 107 -13.58 -19.99 12.05
N GLY A 108 -12.43 -20.51 12.09
CA GLY A 108 -11.97 -21.47 11.10
C GLY A 108 -11.10 -22.57 11.67
N THR A 109 -10.49 -23.29 10.77
CA THR A 109 -9.47 -24.28 11.04
C THR A 109 -8.11 -23.60 10.86
N GLY A 110 -7.50 -23.16 11.90
CA GLY A 110 -6.18 -22.55 11.88
C GLY A 110 -5.89 -21.92 13.22
N ASP A 111 -4.63 -21.69 13.48
CA ASP A 111 -4.16 -21.11 14.75
C ASP A 111 -3.82 -19.62 14.60
N ASN A 112 -3.86 -19.09 13.37
CA ASN A 112 -3.36 -17.77 13.04
C ASN A 112 -4.43 -16.87 12.42
N CYS A 113 -4.28 -15.57 12.59
CA CYS A 113 -5.17 -14.58 12.02
C CYS A 113 -4.50 -13.22 11.83
N MET A 114 -5.21 -12.31 11.20
CA MET A 114 -4.94 -10.88 11.32
C MET A 114 -5.73 -10.33 12.49
N PHE A 115 -5.07 -9.60 13.35
CA PHE A 115 -5.60 -9.07 14.59
C PHE A 115 -5.45 -7.54 14.60
N PHE A 116 -6.47 -6.85 15.09
CA PHE A 116 -6.41 -5.43 15.40
C PHE A 116 -6.75 -5.23 16.89
N ASP A 117 -5.83 -4.61 17.64
CA ASP A 117 -6.02 -4.38 19.06
C ASP A 117 -6.72 -3.04 19.32
N ASN A 118 -8.03 -3.06 19.35
CA ASN A 118 -8.86 -1.89 19.63
C ASN A 118 -8.81 -1.44 21.08
N TYR A 119 -8.41 -2.33 22.00
CA TYR A 119 -8.44 -2.03 23.41
C TYR A 119 -7.47 -0.92 23.82
N TYR A 120 -6.31 -0.89 23.16
CA TYR A 120 -5.27 0.11 23.42
C TYR A 120 -5.26 1.26 22.41
N ASN A 121 -6.14 1.22 21.44
CA ASN A 121 -6.13 2.17 20.31
C ASN A 121 -7.46 2.92 20.23
N ASP A 122 -7.61 3.97 21.05
CA ASP A 122 -8.78 4.85 21.05
C ASP A 122 -8.49 6.08 20.18
N VAL A 123 -8.61 5.94 18.87
CA VAL A 123 -8.45 7.04 17.92
C VAL A 123 -9.73 7.22 17.13
N GLN A 124 -10.67 7.94 17.72
CA GLN A 124 -11.99 8.15 17.12
C GLN A 124 -11.93 8.72 15.70
N GLY A 125 -12.69 8.08 14.80
CA GLY A 125 -12.82 8.51 13.41
C GLY A 125 -11.65 8.19 12.50
N LYS A 126 -10.63 7.48 13.00
CA LYS A 126 -9.52 6.98 12.20
C LYS A 126 -9.79 5.58 11.69
N LYS A 127 -9.17 5.25 10.58
CA LYS A 127 -9.32 3.95 9.91
C LYS A 127 -7.96 3.36 9.63
N ASP A 128 -7.75 2.16 10.13
CA ASP A 128 -6.58 1.37 9.78
C ASP A 128 -7.01 0.22 8.90
N ALA A 129 -6.31 -0.01 7.82
CA ALA A 129 -6.76 -0.92 6.79
C ALA A 129 -5.70 -1.93 6.37
N ILE A 130 -6.17 -3.11 5.95
CA ILE A 130 -5.40 -4.05 5.14
C ILE A 130 -5.81 -3.86 3.69
N TRP A 131 -4.86 -3.48 2.87
CA TRP A 131 -5.04 -3.42 1.42
C TRP A 131 -4.52 -4.71 0.82
N THR A 132 -5.40 -5.48 0.23
CA THR A 132 -5.03 -6.71 -0.47
C THR A 132 -4.41 -6.41 -1.83
N ALA A 133 -3.97 -7.44 -2.53
CA ALA A 133 -3.57 -7.32 -3.93
C ALA A 133 -4.71 -6.83 -4.82
N LYS A 134 -4.36 -6.47 -6.04
CA LYS A 134 -5.35 -6.26 -7.11
C LYS A 134 -5.77 -7.62 -7.67
N TYR A 135 -7.03 -7.73 -8.00
CA TYR A 135 -7.60 -8.92 -8.63
C TYR A 135 -8.29 -8.54 -9.93
N ASP A 136 -8.06 -9.31 -10.99
CA ASP A 136 -8.84 -9.17 -12.21
C ASP A 136 -10.15 -9.96 -12.09
N LEU A 137 -11.21 -9.26 -11.76
CA LEU A 137 -12.53 -9.84 -11.62
C LEU A 137 -13.28 -10.00 -12.94
N ASN A 138 -12.76 -9.48 -14.06
CA ASN A 138 -13.43 -9.55 -15.37
C ASN A 138 -13.54 -10.98 -15.90
N THR A 139 -12.71 -11.88 -15.40
CA THR A 139 -12.71 -13.30 -15.78
C THR A 139 -13.76 -14.13 -15.01
N LEU A 140 -14.44 -13.55 -14.02
CA LEU A 140 -15.40 -14.22 -13.15
C LEU A 140 -16.82 -13.80 -13.48
N LEU A 141 -17.73 -14.75 -13.55
CA LEU A 141 -19.16 -14.48 -13.75
C LEU A 141 -19.81 -13.89 -12.48
N ASN A 142 -19.45 -14.42 -11.32
CA ASN A 142 -19.99 -14.00 -10.02
C ASN A 142 -18.86 -14.02 -9.01
N PRO A 143 -18.06 -12.94 -8.92
CA PRO A 143 -16.98 -12.87 -7.92
C PRO A 143 -17.58 -12.84 -6.51
N VAL A 144 -17.01 -13.66 -5.63
CA VAL A 144 -17.39 -13.76 -4.22
C VAL A 144 -16.14 -13.55 -3.37
N LEU A 145 -16.23 -12.66 -2.40
CA LEU A 145 -15.30 -12.56 -1.28
C LEU A 145 -15.95 -13.21 -0.06
N SER A 146 -15.25 -14.13 0.58
CA SER A 146 -15.64 -14.70 1.86
C SER A 146 -14.48 -14.59 2.85
N PHE A 147 -14.79 -14.37 4.10
CA PHE A 147 -13.79 -14.32 5.17
C PHE A 147 -14.45 -14.64 6.51
N ASP A 148 -13.66 -15.16 7.43
CA ASP A 148 -14.08 -15.37 8.80
C ASP A 148 -13.68 -14.16 9.64
N VAL A 149 -14.57 -13.74 10.55
CA VAL A 149 -14.32 -12.61 11.46
C VAL A 149 -14.78 -12.95 12.86
N ALA A 150 -13.97 -12.59 13.84
CA ALA A 150 -14.36 -12.60 15.24
C ALA A 150 -14.16 -11.18 15.81
N TYR A 151 -15.11 -10.74 16.61
CA TYR A 151 -15.06 -9.44 17.26
C TYR A 151 -15.40 -9.57 18.74
N ALA A 152 -14.47 -9.13 19.60
CA ALA A 152 -14.70 -9.05 21.04
C ALA A 152 -15.12 -7.62 21.41
N LYS A 153 -16.39 -7.44 21.72
CA LYS A 153 -16.92 -6.16 22.18
C LYS A 153 -16.48 -5.88 23.61
N TYR A 154 -15.92 -4.69 23.86
CA TYR A 154 -15.51 -4.31 25.21
C TYR A 154 -16.70 -4.17 26.16
N ASP A 155 -17.68 -3.31 25.80
CA ASP A 155 -18.95 -3.16 26.53
C ASP A 155 -20.05 -2.63 25.58
N ASN A 156 -21.18 -2.16 26.17
CA ASN A 156 -22.28 -1.67 25.36
C ASN A 156 -22.12 -0.22 24.86
N ASN A 157 -21.11 0.49 25.32
CA ASN A 157 -20.89 1.89 24.97
C ASN A 157 -19.84 2.06 23.88
N TYR A 158 -19.00 1.03 23.67
CA TYR A 158 -17.92 1.05 22.69
C TYR A 158 -18.15 -0.01 21.63
N SER A 159 -18.03 0.40 20.39
CA SER A 159 -18.14 -0.49 19.23
C SER A 159 -17.28 0.03 18.10
N ASP A 160 -16.58 -0.91 17.46
CA ASP A 160 -15.80 -0.64 16.25
C ASP A 160 -16.55 -1.19 15.05
N THR A 161 -16.19 -0.72 13.89
CA THR A 161 -16.77 -1.14 12.63
C THR A 161 -15.70 -1.77 11.75
N LEU A 162 -15.92 -3.00 11.32
CA LEU A 162 -15.18 -3.57 10.21
C LEU A 162 -15.87 -3.15 8.91
N GLU A 163 -15.15 -2.45 8.06
CA GLU A 163 -15.60 -2.05 6.74
C GLU A 163 -14.84 -2.85 5.67
N VAL A 164 -15.55 -3.36 4.69
CA VAL A 164 -14.96 -3.98 3.50
C VAL A 164 -15.31 -3.13 2.30
N SER A 165 -14.28 -2.62 1.64
CA SER A 165 -14.42 -1.73 0.49
C SER A 165 -13.73 -2.28 -0.74
N PHE A 166 -14.25 -1.95 -1.90
CA PHE A 166 -13.63 -2.25 -3.19
C PHE A 166 -13.27 -0.95 -3.88
N SER A 167 -12.05 -0.88 -4.39
CA SER A 167 -11.58 0.25 -5.17
C SER A 167 -11.21 -0.20 -6.58
N THR A 168 -11.61 0.58 -7.57
CA THR A 168 -11.24 0.39 -8.98
C THR A 168 -10.09 1.29 -9.41
N ASP A 169 -9.63 2.17 -8.54
CA ASP A 169 -8.62 3.19 -8.79
C ASP A 169 -7.46 3.16 -7.77
N CYS A 170 -7.22 1.99 -7.17
CA CYS A 170 -6.16 1.78 -6.19
C CYS A 170 -6.33 2.59 -4.89
N GLY A 171 -7.57 2.75 -4.44
CA GLY A 171 -7.87 3.48 -3.20
C GLY A 171 -7.88 4.99 -3.37
N GLY A 172 -8.05 5.49 -4.58
CA GLY A 172 -8.11 6.92 -4.87
C GLY A 172 -9.45 7.57 -4.47
N THR A 173 -10.48 6.75 -4.23
CA THR A 173 -11.82 7.19 -3.78
C THR A 173 -12.32 6.32 -2.66
#